data_9081c946af8662c5563bff170ce87d36
#
_entry.id   9081c946af8662c5563bff170ce87d36
#
_cell.length_a   1.000
_cell.length_b   1.000
_cell.length_c   1.000
_cell.angle_alpha   90.00
_cell.angle_beta   90.00
_cell.angle_gamma   90.00
#
_symmetry.space_group_name_H-M   'P 1'
#
loop_
_entity.id
_entity.type
_entity.pdbx_description
1 polymer ?
#
loop_
_entity_poly.entity_id
_entity_poly.type
_entity_poly.pdbx_seq_one_letter_code
_entity_poly.pdbx_strand_id
1 'polypeptide(L)'
;MKSLRFVPVLAFAAFAWASPDMLAQDDEAKTEAAKLASESQAALQKLTASVPLAAQLTKTADAILVFPTITKAGLGIGGQYGEGALLRKGKAVAYYKTTGASFGLQAGGQKYGYAMFFMTPKALEQLDNANGFEVGVGPSVVVVDEGMAKSTTTNTLKDDVYAFIFGQKGLMAGLGLQGNKIKKITPK
;
A
#
# COMPACT_ATOMS: atom_id res chain seq x y z
N MET A 1 48.72 10.09 -60.97
CA MET A 1 48.45 11.05 -59.90
C MET A 1 46.97 10.90 -59.54
N LYS A 2 46.64 10.21 -58.40
CA LYS A 2 45.27 10.02 -57.94
C LYS A 2 45.10 10.87 -56.69
N SER A 3 44.23 11.88 -56.71
CA SER A 3 43.89 12.76 -55.61
C SER A 3 42.94 12.10 -54.69
N LEU A 4 43.36 11.91 -53.40
CA LEU A 4 42.60 11.38 -52.32
C LEU A 4 41.72 12.51 -51.73
N ARG A 5 40.40 12.41 -51.85
CA ARG A 5 39.46 13.35 -51.26
C ARG A 5 39.14 12.89 -49.83
N PHE A 6 39.56 13.70 -48.87
CA PHE A 6 39.16 13.58 -47.44
C PHE A 6 37.73 14.07 -47.28
N VAL A 7 36.84 13.21 -46.75
CA VAL A 7 35.50 13.58 -46.32
C VAL A 7 35.54 13.69 -44.79
N PRO A 8 35.21 14.83 -44.19
CA PRO A 8 35.14 14.91 -42.75
C PRO A 8 33.82 14.30 -42.26
N VAL A 9 33.89 13.28 -41.40
CA VAL A 9 32.75 12.74 -40.66
C VAL A 9 32.43 13.69 -39.50
N LEU A 10 31.34 14.44 -39.64
CA LEU A 10 30.76 15.21 -38.54
C LEU A 10 30.06 14.24 -37.58
N ALA A 11 30.66 14.02 -36.39
CA ALA A 11 30.01 13.34 -35.29
C ALA A 11 28.96 14.27 -34.65
N PHE A 12 27.69 14.03 -34.89
CA PHE A 12 26.59 14.67 -34.17
C PHE A 12 26.52 14.08 -32.74
N ALA A 13 27.04 14.79 -31.79
CA ALA A 13 26.79 14.52 -30.38
C ALA A 13 25.36 14.96 -30.05
N ALA A 14 24.43 14.00 -29.95
CA ALA A 14 23.09 14.25 -29.45
C ALA A 14 23.16 14.51 -27.94
N PHE A 15 23.22 15.78 -27.57
CA PHE A 15 22.99 16.20 -26.18
C PHE A 15 21.49 16.05 -25.91
N ALA A 16 21.12 14.98 -25.19
CA ALA A 16 19.77 14.85 -24.65
C ALA A 16 19.58 15.89 -23.52
N TRP A 17 18.91 16.97 -23.83
CA TRP A 17 18.46 17.95 -22.85
C TRP A 17 17.26 17.32 -22.12
N ALA A 18 17.46 16.90 -20.87
CA ALA A 18 16.34 16.60 -20.00
C ALA A 18 15.60 17.92 -19.75
N SER A 19 14.32 17.95 -20.11
CA SER A 19 13.47 19.13 -19.92
C SER A 19 13.34 19.43 -18.42
N PRO A 20 13.38 20.70 -17.98
CA PRO A 20 13.23 21.06 -16.56
C PRO A 20 11.94 20.54 -15.92
N ASP A 21 10.87 20.34 -16.71
CA ASP A 21 9.61 19.77 -16.24
C ASP A 21 9.74 18.29 -15.81
N MET A 22 10.63 17.51 -16.42
CA MET A 22 10.87 16.11 -16.01
C MET A 22 11.58 16.04 -14.66
N LEU A 23 12.52 16.94 -14.40
CA LEU A 23 13.23 16.98 -13.11
C LEU A 23 12.31 17.43 -11.98
N ALA A 24 11.41 18.37 -12.22
CA ALA A 24 10.43 18.83 -11.23
C ALA A 24 9.42 17.73 -10.87
N GLN A 25 8.94 16.96 -11.85
CA GLN A 25 8.02 15.85 -11.61
C GLN A 25 8.66 14.71 -10.81
N ASP A 26 9.96 14.43 -11.04
CA ASP A 26 10.68 13.40 -10.28
C ASP A 26 10.89 13.81 -8.81
N ASP A 27 11.08 15.09 -8.54
CA ASP A 27 11.25 15.60 -7.17
C ASP A 27 9.92 15.63 -6.41
N GLU A 28 8.81 15.99 -7.05
CA GLU A 28 7.46 15.90 -6.48
C GLU A 28 7.10 14.46 -6.13
N ALA A 29 7.31 13.53 -7.06
CA ALA A 29 7.04 12.10 -6.85
C ALA A 29 7.86 11.53 -5.69
N LYS A 30 9.12 11.89 -5.55
CA LYS A 30 9.97 11.49 -4.40
C LYS A 30 9.46 12.06 -3.08
N THR A 31 9.00 13.30 -3.09
CA THR A 31 8.45 13.99 -1.91
C THR A 31 7.15 13.34 -1.45
N GLU A 32 6.22 13.05 -2.36
CA GLU A 32 4.96 12.37 -2.04
C GLU A 32 5.20 10.92 -1.60
N ALA A 33 6.15 10.20 -2.21
CA ALA A 33 6.56 8.88 -1.78
C ALA A 33 7.12 8.89 -0.35
N ALA A 34 7.98 9.85 -0.01
CA ALA A 34 8.55 9.99 1.32
C ALA A 34 7.48 10.33 2.37
N LYS A 35 6.55 11.20 2.05
CA LYS A 35 5.40 11.56 2.87
C LYS A 35 4.51 10.35 3.14
N LEU A 36 4.10 9.63 2.09
CA LEU A 36 3.26 8.43 2.21
C LEU A 36 3.95 7.34 3.03
N ALA A 37 5.27 7.16 2.87
CA ALA A 37 6.06 6.25 3.69
C ALA A 37 6.03 6.64 5.17
N SER A 38 6.25 7.92 5.48
CA SER A 38 6.21 8.44 6.84
C SER A 38 4.83 8.30 7.50
N GLU A 39 3.77 8.64 6.77
CA GLU A 39 2.39 8.49 7.23
C GLU A 39 2.03 7.02 7.49
N SER A 40 2.46 6.10 6.60
CA SER A 40 2.26 4.66 6.76
C SER A 40 3.00 4.10 7.98
N GLN A 41 4.23 4.54 8.22
CA GLN A 41 5.00 4.17 9.40
C GLN A 41 4.34 4.68 10.69
N ALA A 42 3.90 5.94 10.71
CA ALA A 42 3.21 6.53 11.86
C ALA A 42 1.88 5.81 12.15
N ALA A 43 1.12 5.43 11.11
CA ALA A 43 -0.11 4.66 11.25
C ALA A 43 0.15 3.26 11.82
N LEU A 44 1.20 2.57 11.35
CA LEU A 44 1.60 1.27 11.90
C LEU A 44 2.03 1.39 13.37
N GLN A 45 2.79 2.42 13.72
CA GLN A 45 3.18 2.67 15.13
C GLN A 45 1.96 2.87 16.04
N LYS A 46 0.96 3.65 15.60
CA LYS A 46 -0.30 3.84 16.34
C LYS A 46 -1.04 2.52 16.53
N LEU A 47 -1.14 1.70 15.48
CA LEU A 47 -1.78 0.39 15.54
C LEU A 47 -1.05 -0.53 16.53
N THR A 48 0.26 -0.65 16.43
CA THR A 48 1.06 -1.54 17.29
C THR A 48 1.12 -1.08 18.74
N ALA A 49 1.02 0.21 19.00
CA ALA A 49 0.93 0.75 20.35
C ALA A 49 -0.41 0.43 21.04
N SER A 50 -1.50 0.32 20.27
CA SER A 50 -2.84 0.06 20.80
C SER A 50 -3.28 -1.40 20.74
N VAL A 51 -2.69 -2.20 19.85
CA VAL A 51 -3.07 -3.60 19.58
C VAL A 51 -1.86 -4.52 19.77
N PRO A 52 -1.74 -5.22 20.93
CA PRO A 52 -0.60 -6.10 21.22
C PRO A 52 -0.36 -7.19 20.16
N LEU A 53 -1.44 -7.76 19.58
CA LEU A 53 -1.34 -8.75 18.53
C LEU A 53 -0.66 -8.17 17.27
N ALA A 54 -1.01 -6.95 16.87
CA ALA A 54 -0.34 -6.28 15.75
C ALA A 54 1.16 -6.05 16.03
N ALA A 55 1.52 -5.69 17.27
CA ALA A 55 2.91 -5.56 17.68
C ALA A 55 3.69 -6.90 17.62
N GLN A 56 3.03 -8.02 17.94
CA GLN A 56 3.63 -9.35 17.81
C GLN A 56 3.81 -9.74 16.35
N LEU A 57 2.77 -9.56 15.52
CA LEU A 57 2.83 -9.88 14.09
C LEU A 57 3.89 -9.06 13.34
N THR A 58 4.15 -7.82 13.74
CA THR A 58 5.23 -7.00 13.15
C THR A 58 6.60 -7.66 13.23
N LYS A 59 6.84 -8.52 14.23
CA LYS A 59 8.13 -9.20 14.43
C LYS A 59 8.32 -10.40 13.50
N THR A 60 7.22 -10.99 13.01
CA THR A 60 7.21 -12.24 12.24
C THR A 60 6.75 -12.07 10.80
N ALA A 61 6.04 -10.98 10.50
CA ALA A 61 5.58 -10.69 9.15
C ALA A 61 6.74 -10.43 8.18
N ASP A 62 6.63 -10.99 6.98
CA ASP A 62 7.58 -10.78 5.88
C ASP A 62 7.50 -9.34 5.36
N ALA A 63 6.28 -8.83 5.26
CA ALA A 63 6.00 -7.43 4.91
C ALA A 63 4.64 -6.98 5.48
N ILE A 64 4.45 -5.68 5.60
CA ILE A 64 3.23 -5.08 6.09
C ILE A 64 2.80 -3.98 5.13
N LEU A 65 1.64 -4.13 4.49
CA LEU A 65 1.04 -3.09 3.66
C LEU A 65 0.14 -2.23 4.54
N VAL A 66 0.45 -0.94 4.61
CA VAL A 66 -0.27 0.00 5.47
C VAL A 66 -0.87 1.12 4.64
N PHE A 67 -2.18 1.26 4.73
CA PHE A 67 -2.93 2.42 4.24
C PHE A 67 -3.23 3.32 5.44
N PRO A 68 -2.53 4.45 5.61
CA PRO A 68 -2.73 5.33 6.76
C PRO A 68 -4.13 5.90 6.82
N THR A 69 -4.72 6.14 5.66
CA THR A 69 -6.09 6.63 5.54
C THR A 69 -6.76 6.06 4.29
N ILE A 70 -7.86 5.36 4.49
CA ILE A 70 -8.82 5.03 3.44
C ILE A 70 -10.04 5.92 3.64
N THR A 71 -10.44 6.63 2.60
CA THR A 71 -11.66 7.43 2.60
C THR A 71 -12.76 6.65 1.90
N LYS A 72 -13.87 6.49 2.58
CA LYS A 72 -15.11 5.93 2.06
C LYS A 72 -16.15 7.05 2.00
N ALA A 73 -16.77 7.25 0.84
CA ALA A 73 -17.78 8.29 0.66
C ALA A 73 -18.90 7.79 -0.27
N GLY A 74 -20.13 8.21 0.02
CA GLY A 74 -21.29 7.87 -0.81
C GLY A 74 -22.63 8.07 -0.08
N LEU A 75 -23.70 7.93 -0.84
CA LEU A 75 -25.09 7.93 -0.41
C LEU A 75 -25.74 6.62 -0.91
N GLY A 76 -25.89 5.62 -0.05
CA GLY A 76 -26.36 4.29 -0.43
C GLY A 76 -25.33 3.48 -1.23
N ILE A 77 -24.84 4.02 -2.33
CA ILE A 77 -23.72 3.50 -3.12
C ILE A 77 -22.61 4.55 -3.10
N GLY A 78 -21.38 4.11 -2.92
CA GLY A 78 -20.21 5.00 -2.88
C GLY A 78 -18.94 4.31 -3.32
N GLY A 79 -17.84 5.02 -3.20
CA GLY A 79 -16.51 4.52 -3.44
C GLY A 79 -15.64 4.58 -2.19
N GLN A 80 -14.58 3.79 -2.20
CA GLN A 80 -13.51 3.92 -1.24
C GLN A 80 -12.17 3.97 -1.95
N TYR A 81 -11.27 4.80 -1.42
CA TYR A 81 -9.97 5.05 -1.97
C TYR A 81 -8.95 5.31 -0.84
N GLY A 82 -7.75 4.79 -1.02
CA GLY A 82 -6.62 5.08 -0.16
C GLY A 82 -5.30 4.71 -0.83
N GLU A 83 -4.24 5.37 -0.42
CA GLU A 83 -2.87 5.04 -0.79
C GLU A 83 -2.09 4.62 0.43
N GLY A 84 -1.09 3.76 0.23
CA GLY A 84 -0.30 3.19 1.31
C GLY A 84 1.05 2.68 0.85
N ALA A 85 1.89 2.35 1.83
CA ALA A 85 3.22 1.81 1.60
C ALA A 85 3.34 0.38 2.10
N LEU A 86 4.05 -0.45 1.35
CA LEU A 86 4.52 -1.76 1.77
C LEU A 86 5.82 -1.59 2.55
N LEU A 87 5.78 -1.97 3.81
CA LEU A 87 6.90 -1.85 4.73
C LEU A 87 7.59 -3.21 4.90
N ARG A 88 8.88 -3.28 4.70
CA ARG A 88 9.75 -4.40 5.09
C ARG A 88 10.77 -3.92 6.09
N LYS A 89 10.83 -4.55 7.26
CA LYS A 89 11.74 -4.15 8.35
C LYS A 89 11.68 -2.64 8.65
N GLY A 90 10.46 -2.10 8.63
CA GLY A 90 10.18 -0.68 8.90
C GLY A 90 10.50 0.30 7.77
N LYS A 91 10.98 -0.15 6.60
CA LYS A 91 11.27 0.70 5.44
C LYS A 91 10.26 0.48 4.33
N ALA A 92 9.79 1.55 3.70
CA ALA A 92 8.93 1.48 2.52
C ALA A 92 9.73 0.92 1.33
N VAL A 93 9.18 -0.13 0.70
CA VAL A 93 9.80 -0.81 -0.46
C VAL A 93 8.94 -0.72 -1.71
N ALA A 94 7.65 -0.44 -1.57
CA ALA A 94 6.70 -0.25 -2.67
C ALA A 94 5.48 0.54 -2.19
N TYR A 95 4.71 1.06 -3.14
CA TYR A 95 3.50 1.83 -2.85
C TYR A 95 2.31 1.24 -3.59
N TYR A 96 1.14 1.33 -2.96
CA TYR A 96 -0.09 0.72 -3.47
C TYR A 96 -1.26 1.66 -3.25
N LYS A 97 -2.27 1.54 -4.12
CA LYS A 97 -3.58 2.13 -3.91
C LYS A 97 -4.63 1.05 -3.73
N THR A 98 -5.61 1.32 -2.90
CA THR A 98 -6.81 0.51 -2.78
C THR A 98 -8.01 1.27 -3.32
N THR A 99 -8.84 0.58 -4.10
CA THR A 99 -10.09 1.10 -4.64
C THR A 99 -11.17 0.06 -4.49
N GLY A 100 -12.40 0.47 -4.24
CA GLY A 100 -13.52 -0.45 -4.13
C GLY A 100 -14.85 0.27 -4.17
N ALA A 101 -15.92 -0.48 -4.51
CA ALA A 101 -17.28 -0.02 -4.29
C ALA A 101 -17.62 -0.12 -2.81
N SER A 102 -18.35 0.82 -2.29
CA SER A 102 -18.90 0.79 -0.94
C SER A 102 -20.42 0.84 -0.98
N PHE A 103 -21.03 -0.04 -0.20
CA PHE A 103 -22.47 -0.06 -0.01
C PHE A 103 -22.75 0.26 1.47
N GLY A 104 -23.70 1.13 1.73
CA GLY A 104 -24.11 1.46 3.09
C GLY A 104 -25.22 2.48 3.13
N LEU A 105 -26.10 2.33 4.11
CA LEU A 105 -27.26 3.22 4.32
C LEU A 105 -26.88 4.58 4.91
N GLN A 106 -25.59 4.81 5.21
CA GLN A 106 -25.14 6.05 5.84
C GLN A 106 -24.74 7.08 4.78
N ALA A 107 -25.37 8.25 4.86
CA ALA A 107 -24.93 9.43 4.16
C ALA A 107 -23.69 9.98 4.85
N GLY A 108 -22.59 10.17 4.10
CA GLY A 108 -21.40 10.82 4.64
C GLY A 108 -20.09 10.19 4.21
N GLY A 109 -19.02 10.77 4.74
CA GLY A 109 -17.64 10.28 4.56
C GLY A 109 -17.12 9.61 5.84
N GLN A 110 -16.42 8.50 5.67
CA GLN A 110 -15.72 7.79 6.76
C GLN A 110 -14.25 7.66 6.40
N LYS A 111 -13.39 7.85 7.39
CA LYS A 111 -11.94 7.64 7.24
C LYS A 111 -11.46 6.60 8.26
N TYR A 112 -10.63 5.67 7.80
CA TYR A 112 -10.05 4.62 8.65
C TYR A 112 -8.67 4.21 8.14
N GLY A 113 -7.85 3.64 9.01
CA GLY A 113 -6.59 3.01 8.65
C GLY A 113 -6.79 1.52 8.37
N TYR A 114 -5.94 0.97 7.52
CA TYR A 114 -5.95 -0.44 7.19
C TYR A 114 -4.52 -0.98 7.08
N ALA A 115 -4.23 -2.09 7.74
CA ALA A 115 -2.93 -2.75 7.66
C ALA A 115 -3.09 -4.23 7.39
N MET A 116 -2.32 -4.75 6.42
CA MET A 116 -2.24 -6.16 6.06
C MET A 116 -0.85 -6.69 6.39
N PHE A 117 -0.78 -7.70 7.24
CA PHE A 117 0.45 -8.39 7.64
C PHE A 117 0.58 -9.66 6.79
N PHE A 118 1.52 -9.68 5.88
CA PHE A 118 1.83 -10.84 5.05
C PHE A 118 2.82 -11.72 5.80
N MET A 119 2.38 -12.92 6.17
CA MET A 119 3.15 -13.83 7.01
C MET A 119 4.09 -14.71 6.21
N THR A 120 3.84 -14.86 4.92
CA THR A 120 4.63 -15.73 4.02
C THR A 120 5.02 -15.00 2.72
N PRO A 121 6.19 -15.34 2.12
CA PRO A 121 6.57 -14.80 0.82
C PRO A 121 5.54 -15.09 -0.27
N LYS A 122 4.90 -16.27 -0.23
CA LYS A 122 3.87 -16.67 -1.18
C LYS A 122 2.64 -15.76 -1.14
N ALA A 123 2.20 -15.36 0.06
CA ALA A 123 1.11 -14.42 0.21
C ALA A 123 1.48 -13.03 -0.33
N LEU A 124 2.72 -12.61 -0.13
CA LEU A 124 3.23 -11.35 -0.62
C LEU A 124 3.35 -11.31 -2.16
N GLU A 125 3.77 -12.41 -2.80
CA GLU A 125 3.84 -12.49 -4.27
C GLU A 125 2.48 -12.25 -4.93
N GLN A 126 1.39 -12.61 -4.28
CA GLN A 126 0.03 -12.39 -4.81
C GLN A 126 -0.37 -10.91 -4.85
N LEU A 127 0.26 -10.06 -4.03
CA LEU A 127 0.03 -8.62 -4.03
C LEU A 127 0.46 -7.97 -5.37
N ASP A 128 1.50 -8.51 -6.01
CA ASP A 128 2.07 -7.97 -7.25
C ASP A 128 1.46 -8.58 -8.53
N ASN A 129 0.36 -9.34 -8.43
CA ASN A 129 -0.34 -9.88 -9.59
C ASN A 129 -0.77 -8.75 -10.55
N ALA A 130 -0.63 -8.99 -11.87
CA ALA A 130 -0.94 -8.02 -12.92
C ALA A 130 -2.37 -7.46 -12.86
N ASN A 131 -3.33 -8.26 -12.37
CA ASN A 131 -4.73 -7.86 -12.19
C ASN A 131 -5.00 -7.13 -10.87
N GLY A 132 -3.98 -6.99 -10.02
CA GLY A 132 -4.10 -6.48 -8.65
C GLY A 132 -4.55 -7.56 -7.67
N PHE A 133 -4.28 -7.30 -6.39
CA PHE A 133 -4.76 -8.14 -5.29
C PHE A 133 -6.19 -7.75 -4.93
N GLU A 134 -7.10 -8.72 -4.90
CA GLU A 134 -8.49 -8.51 -4.50
C GLU A 134 -8.73 -9.17 -3.15
N VAL A 135 -9.18 -8.40 -2.17
CA VAL A 135 -9.49 -8.91 -0.84
C VAL A 135 -10.72 -9.80 -0.91
N GLY A 136 -10.56 -11.05 -0.51
CA GLY A 136 -11.60 -12.09 -0.61
C GLY A 136 -11.46 -13.02 -1.80
N VAL A 137 -10.47 -12.79 -2.69
CA VAL A 137 -10.11 -13.69 -3.79
C VAL A 137 -8.62 -14.01 -3.66
N GLY A 138 -8.27 -15.27 -3.38
CA GLY A 138 -6.88 -15.69 -3.20
C GLY A 138 -6.55 -16.15 -1.78
N PRO A 139 -5.38 -15.79 -1.20
CA PRO A 139 -4.99 -16.25 0.13
C PRO A 139 -5.99 -15.82 1.20
N SER A 140 -6.14 -16.62 2.22
CA SER A 140 -7.04 -16.31 3.34
C SER A 140 -6.59 -15.02 4.04
N VAL A 141 -7.45 -14.03 4.01
CA VAL A 141 -7.27 -12.78 4.75
C VAL A 141 -8.18 -12.81 5.96
N VAL A 142 -7.58 -12.89 7.14
CA VAL A 142 -8.32 -12.83 8.41
C VAL A 142 -8.35 -11.39 8.90
N VAL A 143 -9.56 -10.83 8.98
CA VAL A 143 -9.76 -9.51 9.57
C VAL A 143 -9.81 -9.66 11.08
N VAL A 144 -8.84 -9.04 11.76
CA VAL A 144 -8.71 -9.08 13.21
C VAL A 144 -9.60 -8.01 13.81
N ASP A 145 -10.61 -8.44 14.56
CA ASP A 145 -11.44 -7.60 15.41
C ASP A 145 -10.89 -7.51 16.85
N GLU A 146 -11.56 -6.74 17.69
CA GLU A 146 -11.14 -6.52 19.07
C GLU A 146 -11.21 -7.80 19.93
N GLY A 147 -12.17 -8.68 19.67
CA GLY A 147 -12.33 -9.97 20.35
C GLY A 147 -11.19 -10.92 19.98
N MET A 148 -10.90 -11.05 18.70
CA MET A 148 -9.80 -11.85 18.20
C MET A 148 -8.44 -11.32 18.68
N ALA A 149 -8.24 -10.01 18.69
CA ALA A 149 -7.00 -9.39 19.17
C ALA A 149 -6.71 -9.66 20.64
N LYS A 150 -7.75 -9.89 21.45
CA LYS A 150 -7.63 -10.21 22.89
C LYS A 150 -7.45 -11.70 23.18
N SER A 151 -8.03 -12.57 22.34
CA SER A 151 -8.09 -14.03 22.59
C SER A 151 -7.00 -14.81 21.84
N THR A 152 -6.42 -14.24 20.78
CA THR A 152 -5.48 -14.95 19.90
C THR A 152 -4.04 -14.82 20.40
N THR A 153 -3.35 -15.93 20.52
CA THR A 153 -1.91 -16.00 20.78
C THR A 153 -1.15 -16.32 19.48
N THR A 154 0.14 -15.97 19.42
CA THR A 154 0.99 -16.24 18.24
C THR A 154 1.03 -17.72 17.85
N ASN A 155 0.80 -18.64 18.76
CA ASN A 155 0.80 -20.09 18.50
C ASN A 155 -0.44 -20.56 17.75
N THR A 156 -1.52 -19.77 17.71
CA THR A 156 -2.78 -20.09 17.01
C THR A 156 -2.89 -19.45 15.64
N LEU A 157 -1.95 -18.59 15.27
CA LEU A 157 -1.93 -17.90 13.99
C LEU A 157 -1.40 -18.85 12.89
N LYS A 158 -2.28 -19.21 11.95
CA LYS A 158 -1.94 -20.14 10.84
C LYS A 158 -2.27 -19.59 9.46
N ASP A 159 -2.85 -18.39 9.41
CA ASP A 159 -3.26 -17.78 8.15
C ASP A 159 -2.12 -17.00 7.50
N ASP A 160 -2.21 -16.86 6.18
CA ASP A 160 -1.18 -16.22 5.38
C ASP A 160 -1.20 -14.68 5.50
N VAL A 161 -2.37 -14.09 5.76
CA VAL A 161 -2.54 -12.64 5.86
C VAL A 161 -3.48 -12.27 7.00
N TYR A 162 -3.02 -11.38 7.88
CA TYR A 162 -3.85 -10.78 8.93
C TYR A 162 -4.09 -9.30 8.62
N ALA A 163 -5.34 -8.88 8.68
CA ALA A 163 -5.75 -7.52 8.36
C ALA A 163 -6.36 -6.84 9.58
N PHE A 164 -5.96 -5.60 9.81
CA PHE A 164 -6.48 -4.74 10.86
C PHE A 164 -7.13 -3.52 10.24
N ILE A 165 -8.38 -3.26 10.62
CA ILE A 165 -9.06 -2.01 10.32
C ILE A 165 -9.06 -1.20 11.60
N PHE A 166 -8.47 -0.01 11.57
CA PHE A 166 -8.28 0.80 12.75
C PHE A 166 -8.56 2.28 12.50
N GLY A 167 -8.82 3.00 13.57
CA GLY A 167 -9.05 4.43 13.56
C GLY A 167 -8.53 5.09 14.82
N GLN A 168 -8.97 6.31 15.11
CA GLN A 168 -8.55 7.05 16.31
C GLN A 168 -8.91 6.37 17.64
N LYS A 169 -9.92 5.51 17.64
CA LYS A 169 -10.47 4.86 18.85
C LYS A 169 -10.22 3.34 18.94
N GLY A 170 -9.28 2.79 18.15
CA GLY A 170 -8.96 1.38 18.16
C GLY A 170 -9.45 0.62 16.92
N LEU A 171 -9.66 -0.69 17.05
CA LEU A 171 -10.13 -1.53 15.96
C LEU A 171 -11.58 -1.25 15.59
N MET A 172 -11.88 -1.27 14.30
CA MET A 172 -13.23 -1.04 13.77
C MET A 172 -13.80 -2.35 13.25
N ALA A 173 -14.98 -2.72 13.72
CA ALA A 173 -15.73 -3.88 13.24
C ALA A 173 -16.69 -3.51 12.11
N GLY A 174 -17.00 -4.48 11.26
CA GLY A 174 -18.09 -4.37 10.27
C GLY A 174 -17.78 -3.56 9.01
N LEU A 175 -16.54 -3.11 8.81
CA LEU A 175 -16.15 -2.51 7.52
C LEU A 175 -15.85 -3.64 6.53
N GLY A 176 -16.74 -3.82 5.55
CA GLY A 176 -16.52 -4.77 4.44
C GLY A 176 -15.34 -4.33 3.57
N LEU A 177 -14.33 -5.19 3.51
CA LEU A 177 -13.17 -5.01 2.61
C LEU A 177 -13.26 -5.89 1.37
N GLN A 178 -14.21 -6.82 1.35
CA GLN A 178 -14.42 -7.72 0.20
C GLN A 178 -14.68 -6.92 -1.08
N GLY A 179 -14.04 -7.34 -2.16
CA GLY A 179 -14.12 -6.67 -3.45
C GLY A 179 -13.24 -5.42 -3.60
N ASN A 180 -12.40 -5.10 -2.60
CA ASN A 180 -11.41 -4.04 -2.75
C ASN A 180 -10.24 -4.52 -3.59
N LYS A 181 -9.88 -3.72 -4.57
CA LYS A 181 -8.76 -3.97 -5.47
C LYS A 181 -7.55 -3.14 -5.04
N ILE A 182 -6.43 -3.83 -4.81
CA ILE A 182 -5.15 -3.22 -4.43
C ILE A 182 -4.21 -3.33 -5.63
N LYS A 183 -3.61 -2.21 -6.05
CA LYS A 183 -2.68 -2.13 -7.17
C LYS A 183 -1.44 -1.34 -6.81
N LYS A 184 -0.30 -1.78 -7.32
CA LYS A 184 0.97 -1.05 -7.20
C LYS A 184 0.90 0.28 -7.93
N ILE A 185 1.52 1.29 -7.34
CA ILE A 185 1.59 2.66 -7.90
C ILE A 185 2.99 3.24 -7.74
N THR A 186 3.28 4.27 -8.53
CA THR A 186 4.31 5.25 -8.23
C THR A 186 3.59 6.49 -7.70
N PRO A 187 3.86 6.94 -6.46
CA PRO A 187 3.27 8.17 -5.93
C PRO A 187 3.61 9.36 -6.83
N LYS A 188 2.66 10.27 -6.99
CA LYS A 188 2.80 11.45 -7.85
C LYS A 188 2.61 12.70 -7.02
#